data_7c96daa3adecf353f9fbf0b45b97497e
#
_entry.id   7c96daa3adecf353f9fbf0b45b97497e
#
_cell.length_a   1.000
_cell.length_b   1.000
_cell.length_c   1.000
_cell.angle_alpha   90.00
_cell.angle_beta   90.00
_cell.angle_gamma   90.00
#
_symmetry.space_group_name_H-M   'P 1'
#
loop_
_entity.id
_entity.type
_entity.pdbx_description
1 polymer ?
#
loop_
_entity_poly.entity_id
_entity_poly.type
_entity_poly.pdbx_seq_one_letter_code
_entity_poly.pdbx_strand_id
1 'polypeptide(L)'
;MLFLFYNTKWLPSLVFHVEKFKYHLSFGYKLTFSNLLNIVFNNVYQVIIGKYYQPAILGFYDRANQLKTLPVQTISMIVSRVTYPIFAEFKDDNVRLKSAYKKVMQLLVFIIAPLLLILSALAEPLFRFLFTEKWLQAVPYFQILCWSGILHPIHAFNLNILKVKGRSDLFLKLEIVKKTMIILVLFV
;
A
#
# COMPACT_ATOMS: atom_id res chain seq x y z
N MET A 1 -22.76 10.57 -14.77
CA MET A 1 -22.76 11.70 -13.83
C MET A 1 -23.99 12.60 -13.96
N LEU A 2 -24.36 13.08 -15.14
CA LEU A 2 -25.55 13.93 -15.36
C LEU A 2 -26.86 13.29 -14.88
N PHE A 3 -27.03 11.99 -15.01
CA PHE A 3 -28.20 11.25 -14.56
C PHE A 3 -28.41 11.27 -13.03
N LEU A 4 -27.33 11.34 -12.25
CA LEU A 4 -27.38 11.47 -10.79
C LEU A 4 -27.86 12.87 -10.37
N PHE A 5 -27.42 13.93 -11.05
CA PHE A 5 -27.89 15.30 -10.79
C PHE A 5 -29.38 15.45 -11.08
N TYR A 6 -29.88 14.83 -12.14
CA TYR A 6 -31.30 14.85 -12.49
C TYR A 6 -32.17 14.15 -11.44
N ASN A 7 -31.71 13.01 -10.92
CA ASN A 7 -32.48 12.18 -9.98
C ASN A 7 -32.44 12.69 -8.53
N THR A 8 -31.35 13.37 -8.12
CA THR A 8 -31.19 13.87 -6.74
C THR A 8 -31.68 15.30 -6.56
N LYS A 9 -32.07 16.01 -7.66
CA LYS A 9 -32.45 17.44 -7.67
C LYS A 9 -31.42 18.33 -6.92
N TRP A 10 -30.16 17.86 -6.81
CA TRP A 10 -29.11 18.59 -6.13
C TRP A 10 -28.40 19.51 -7.13
N LEU A 11 -28.38 20.80 -6.81
CA LEU A 11 -27.65 21.81 -7.57
C LEU A 11 -26.42 22.24 -6.75
N PRO A 12 -25.22 22.28 -7.36
CA PRO A 12 -24.05 22.78 -6.67
C PRO A 12 -24.20 24.25 -6.34
N SER A 13 -24.14 24.60 -5.07
CA SER A 13 -24.13 25.98 -4.61
C SER A 13 -22.70 26.49 -4.52
N LEU A 14 -22.41 27.68 -5.08
CA LEU A 14 -21.09 28.34 -5.01
C LEU A 14 -20.89 28.99 -3.62
N VAL A 15 -21.02 28.20 -2.55
CA VAL A 15 -20.75 28.68 -1.19
C VAL A 15 -19.37 28.25 -0.78
N PHE A 16 -18.48 29.22 -0.55
CA PHE A 16 -17.11 28.99 -0.12
C PHE A 16 -16.98 29.18 1.40
N HIS A 17 -16.73 28.08 2.13
CA HIS A 17 -16.48 28.12 3.56
C HIS A 17 -14.97 28.04 3.84
N VAL A 18 -14.36 29.14 4.26
CA VAL A 18 -12.90 29.24 4.50
C VAL A 18 -12.42 28.22 5.54
N GLU A 19 -13.17 27.98 6.63
CA GLU A 19 -12.79 27.03 7.67
C GLU A 19 -12.77 25.59 7.16
N LYS A 20 -13.81 25.18 6.44
CA LYS A 20 -13.86 23.85 5.79
C LYS A 20 -12.75 23.70 4.76
N PHE A 21 -12.51 24.74 3.98
CA PHE A 21 -11.40 24.74 3.01
C PHE A 21 -10.05 24.55 3.69
N LYS A 22 -9.75 25.31 4.76
CA LYS A 22 -8.50 25.16 5.54
C LYS A 22 -8.36 23.75 6.14
N TYR A 23 -9.45 23.19 6.67
CA TYR A 23 -9.45 21.84 7.19
C TYR A 23 -9.11 20.80 6.11
N HIS A 24 -9.80 20.83 4.98
CA HIS A 24 -9.55 19.91 3.87
C HIS A 24 -8.16 20.10 3.23
N LEU A 25 -7.70 21.34 3.12
CA LEU A 25 -6.37 21.65 2.63
C LEU A 25 -5.31 21.10 3.59
N SER A 26 -5.48 21.34 4.91
CA SER A 26 -4.56 20.84 5.93
C SER A 26 -4.49 19.30 5.97
N PHE A 27 -5.61 18.63 5.78
CA PHE A 27 -5.67 17.18 5.66
C PHE A 27 -5.03 16.69 4.35
N GLY A 28 -5.38 17.32 3.23
CA GLY A 28 -4.95 16.93 1.90
C GLY A 28 -3.44 17.07 1.69
N TYR A 29 -2.83 18.23 2.05
CA TYR A 29 -1.39 18.41 1.83
C TYR A 29 -0.53 17.42 2.64
N LYS A 30 -0.94 17.07 3.86
CA LYS A 30 -0.23 16.06 4.69
C LYS A 30 -0.26 14.68 4.03
N LEU A 31 -1.41 14.27 3.48
CA LEU A 31 -1.51 13.01 2.74
C LEU A 31 -0.71 13.04 1.45
N THR A 32 -0.78 14.14 0.70
CA THR A 32 -0.04 14.31 -0.55
C THR A 32 1.47 14.26 -0.30
N PHE A 33 1.95 14.99 0.71
CA PHE A 33 3.36 14.97 1.08
C PHE A 33 3.82 13.58 1.54
N SER A 34 3.02 12.88 2.33
CA SER A 34 3.31 11.50 2.73
C SER A 34 3.37 10.55 1.55
N ASN A 35 2.47 10.69 0.57
CA ASN A 35 2.49 9.89 -0.64
C ASN A 35 3.72 10.21 -1.53
N LEU A 36 4.11 11.48 -1.66
CA LEU A 36 5.33 11.88 -2.35
C LEU A 36 6.57 11.26 -1.70
N LEU A 37 6.66 11.32 -0.37
CA LEU A 37 7.74 10.65 0.36
C LEU A 37 7.77 9.15 0.04
N ASN A 38 6.62 8.47 0.02
CA ASN A 38 6.56 7.05 -0.31
C ASN A 38 7.04 6.76 -1.73
N ILE A 39 6.62 7.55 -2.71
CA ILE A 39 7.04 7.39 -4.10
C ILE A 39 8.56 7.59 -4.23
N VAL A 40 9.10 8.66 -3.66
CA VAL A 40 10.53 8.94 -3.68
C VAL A 40 11.32 7.80 -3.05
N PHE A 41 10.95 7.36 -1.85
CA PHE A 41 11.67 6.29 -1.14
C PHE A 41 11.55 4.93 -1.83
N ASN A 42 10.42 4.60 -2.43
CA ASN A 42 10.29 3.36 -3.20
C ASN A 42 11.21 3.35 -4.42
N ASN A 43 11.37 4.50 -5.08
CA ASN A 43 12.28 4.63 -6.21
C ASN A 43 13.77 4.73 -5.78
N VAL A 44 14.06 5.24 -4.58
CA VAL A 44 15.44 5.30 -4.06
C VAL A 44 16.05 3.90 -3.97
N TYR A 45 15.32 2.88 -3.56
CA TYR A 45 15.83 1.50 -3.56
C TYR A 45 16.26 1.05 -4.96
N GLN A 46 15.47 1.36 -5.99
CA GLN A 46 15.81 1.04 -7.37
C GLN A 46 17.06 1.80 -7.84
N VAL A 47 17.17 3.08 -7.48
CA VAL A 47 18.35 3.89 -7.79
C VAL A 47 19.61 3.35 -7.10
N ILE A 48 19.52 2.97 -5.83
CA ILE A 48 20.65 2.39 -5.09
C ILE A 48 21.07 1.06 -5.73
N ILE A 49 20.14 0.14 -5.97
CA ILE A 49 20.43 -1.14 -6.61
C ILE A 49 21.05 -0.91 -7.99
N GLY A 50 20.48 -0.01 -8.80
CA GLY A 50 21.00 0.29 -10.13
C GLY A 50 22.36 0.99 -10.15
N LYS A 51 22.72 1.72 -9.07
CA LYS A 51 24.02 2.39 -8.94
C LYS A 51 25.14 1.46 -8.48
N TYR A 52 24.83 0.57 -7.53
CA TYR A 52 25.84 -0.29 -6.90
C TYR A 52 25.92 -1.70 -7.48
N TYR A 53 24.88 -2.11 -8.22
CA TYR A 53 24.82 -3.42 -8.86
C TYR A 53 24.61 -3.28 -10.37
N GLN A 54 24.84 -4.37 -11.09
CA GLN A 54 24.64 -4.38 -12.55
C GLN A 54 23.15 -4.17 -12.91
N PRO A 55 22.84 -3.49 -14.03
CA PRO A 55 21.46 -3.26 -14.49
C PRO A 55 20.63 -4.54 -14.65
N ALA A 56 21.28 -5.67 -14.94
CA ALA A 56 20.62 -6.98 -15.02
C ALA A 56 20.03 -7.40 -13.67
N ILE A 57 20.76 -7.18 -12.56
CA ILE A 57 20.30 -7.52 -11.20
C ILE A 57 19.10 -6.66 -10.82
N LEU A 58 19.12 -5.37 -11.15
CA LEU A 58 17.95 -4.49 -10.97
C LEU A 58 16.74 -5.03 -11.74
N GLY A 59 16.93 -5.47 -12.98
CA GLY A 59 15.88 -6.07 -13.79
C GLY A 59 15.27 -7.33 -13.15
N PHE A 60 16.10 -8.22 -12.60
CA PHE A 60 15.63 -9.43 -11.91
C PHE A 60 14.83 -9.07 -10.64
N TYR A 61 15.34 -8.13 -9.85
CA TYR A 61 14.65 -7.64 -8.65
C TYR A 61 13.29 -7.01 -8.99
N ASP A 62 13.24 -6.14 -10.01
CA ASP A 62 12.02 -5.44 -10.41
C ASP A 62 10.94 -6.41 -10.92
N ARG A 63 11.30 -7.39 -11.73
CA ARG A 63 10.37 -8.44 -12.17
C ARG A 63 9.85 -9.28 -11.02
N ALA A 64 10.73 -9.70 -10.12
CA ALA A 64 10.35 -10.41 -8.91
C ALA A 64 9.38 -9.58 -8.05
N ASN A 65 9.70 -8.30 -7.83
CA ASN A 65 8.86 -7.40 -7.04
C ASN A 65 7.50 -7.12 -7.70
N GLN A 66 7.44 -6.92 -9.02
CA GLN A 66 6.18 -6.75 -9.76
C GLN A 66 5.28 -7.97 -9.59
N LEU A 67 5.82 -9.16 -9.83
CA LEU A 67 5.05 -10.41 -9.77
C LEU A 67 4.48 -10.67 -8.36
N LYS A 68 5.27 -10.42 -7.29
CA LYS A 68 4.80 -10.49 -5.90
C LYS A 68 3.74 -9.43 -5.59
N THR A 69 3.93 -8.22 -6.12
CA THR A 69 3.12 -7.06 -5.74
C THR A 69 1.72 -7.10 -6.34
N LEU A 70 1.56 -7.65 -7.54
CA LEU A 70 0.27 -7.75 -8.24
C LEU A 70 -0.82 -8.43 -7.39
N PRO A 71 -0.69 -9.67 -6.90
CA PRO A 71 -1.74 -10.31 -6.11
C PRO A 71 -1.95 -9.62 -4.76
N VAL A 72 -0.89 -9.18 -4.09
CA VAL A 72 -0.96 -8.50 -2.79
C VAL A 72 -1.72 -7.18 -2.88
N GLN A 73 -1.41 -6.36 -3.88
CA GLN A 73 -2.09 -5.07 -4.08
C GLN A 73 -3.54 -5.26 -4.51
N THR A 74 -3.82 -6.20 -5.40
CA THR A 74 -5.18 -6.46 -5.89
C THR A 74 -6.09 -6.89 -4.75
N ILE A 75 -5.66 -7.87 -3.95
CA ILE A 75 -6.44 -8.35 -2.79
C ILE A 75 -6.62 -7.22 -1.77
N SER A 76 -5.54 -6.51 -1.43
CA SER A 76 -5.58 -5.39 -0.47
C SER A 76 -6.50 -4.26 -0.95
N MET A 77 -6.51 -3.95 -2.24
CA MET A 77 -7.37 -2.93 -2.83
C MET A 77 -8.86 -3.33 -2.76
N ILE A 78 -9.19 -4.58 -3.12
CA ILE A 78 -10.56 -5.08 -3.06
C ILE A 78 -11.08 -5.02 -1.63
N VAL A 79 -10.30 -5.55 -0.68
CA VAL A 79 -10.68 -5.54 0.73
C VAL A 79 -10.80 -4.12 1.26
N SER A 80 -9.89 -3.21 0.91
CA SER A 80 -9.95 -1.80 1.31
C SER A 80 -11.21 -1.10 0.80
N ARG A 81 -11.61 -1.35 -0.45
CA ARG A 81 -12.83 -0.74 -1.03
C ARG A 81 -14.09 -1.15 -0.29
N VAL A 82 -14.16 -2.40 0.16
CA VAL A 82 -15.31 -2.92 0.90
C VAL A 82 -15.29 -2.47 2.37
N THR A 83 -14.12 -2.46 2.98
CA THR A 83 -13.99 -2.21 4.43
C THR A 83 -13.92 -0.74 4.80
N TYR A 84 -13.48 0.14 3.89
CA TYR A 84 -13.37 1.57 4.17
C TYR A 84 -14.70 2.23 4.59
N PRO A 85 -15.84 2.01 3.89
CA PRO A 85 -17.13 2.54 4.33
C PRO A 85 -17.54 2.02 5.71
N ILE A 86 -17.33 0.74 5.99
CA ILE A 86 -17.63 0.12 7.29
C ILE A 86 -16.80 0.76 8.40
N PHE A 87 -15.51 0.97 8.16
CA PHE A 87 -14.65 1.66 9.13
C PHE A 87 -15.06 3.13 9.33
N ALA A 88 -15.53 3.80 8.29
CA ALA A 88 -16.03 5.17 8.38
C ALA A 88 -17.31 5.27 9.22
N GLU A 89 -18.20 4.28 9.14
CA GLU A 89 -19.40 4.17 9.98
C GLU A 89 -19.03 3.99 11.45
N PHE A 90 -18.03 3.17 11.76
CA PHE A 90 -17.58 2.88 13.13
C PHE A 90 -16.50 3.85 13.65
N LYS A 91 -16.24 4.98 12.97
CA LYS A 91 -15.13 5.89 13.32
C LYS A 91 -15.17 6.40 14.77
N ASP A 92 -16.37 6.58 15.32
CA ASP A 92 -16.60 7.12 16.66
C ASP A 92 -16.74 6.01 17.72
N ASP A 93 -16.96 4.74 17.31
CA ASP A 93 -17.01 3.56 18.19
C ASP A 93 -15.68 2.80 18.12
N ASN A 94 -14.80 3.09 19.07
CA ASN A 94 -13.47 2.48 19.12
C ASN A 94 -13.49 0.95 19.30
N VAL A 95 -14.50 0.40 19.98
CA VAL A 95 -14.59 -1.04 20.27
C VAL A 95 -14.97 -1.79 19.00
N ARG A 96 -16.02 -1.33 18.31
CA ARG A 96 -16.46 -1.91 17.04
C ARG A 96 -15.40 -1.75 15.95
N LEU A 97 -14.80 -0.56 15.83
CA LEU A 97 -13.75 -0.29 14.86
C LEU A 97 -12.54 -1.22 15.07
N LYS A 98 -12.07 -1.40 16.31
CA LYS A 98 -10.96 -2.32 16.64
C LYS A 98 -11.31 -3.77 16.32
N SER A 99 -12.52 -4.21 16.62
CA SER A 99 -12.99 -5.57 16.33
C SER A 99 -13.06 -5.82 14.81
N ALA A 100 -13.69 -4.91 14.06
CA ALA A 100 -13.78 -4.99 12.60
C ALA A 100 -12.38 -4.99 11.96
N TYR A 101 -11.50 -4.10 12.39
CA TYR A 101 -10.12 -4.06 11.94
C TYR A 101 -9.38 -5.39 12.17
N LYS A 102 -9.46 -5.96 13.37
CA LYS A 102 -8.82 -7.24 13.69
C LYS A 102 -9.29 -8.36 12.75
N LYS A 103 -10.61 -8.45 12.50
CA LYS A 103 -11.18 -9.44 11.58
C LYS A 103 -10.66 -9.28 10.15
N VAL A 104 -10.62 -8.05 9.66
CA VAL A 104 -10.10 -7.75 8.31
C VAL A 104 -8.63 -8.09 8.20
N MET A 105 -7.83 -7.79 9.22
CA MET A 105 -6.41 -8.15 9.24
C MET A 105 -6.19 -9.66 9.23
N GLN A 106 -6.95 -10.40 10.06
CA GLN A 106 -6.89 -11.86 10.08
C GLN A 106 -7.25 -12.45 8.71
N LEU A 107 -8.32 -11.94 8.08
CA LEU A 107 -8.75 -12.39 6.76
C LEU A 107 -7.67 -12.13 5.70
N LEU A 108 -7.07 -10.93 5.70
CA LEU A 108 -6.02 -10.58 4.74
C LEU A 108 -4.78 -11.45 4.87
N VAL A 109 -4.30 -11.64 6.10
CA VAL A 109 -3.15 -12.51 6.36
C VAL A 109 -3.49 -13.95 5.98
N PHE A 110 -4.68 -14.42 6.32
CA PHE A 110 -5.15 -15.77 5.98
C PHE A 110 -5.21 -16.05 4.47
N ILE A 111 -5.52 -15.04 3.66
CA ILE A 111 -5.56 -15.17 2.19
C ILE A 111 -4.16 -14.96 1.59
N ILE A 112 -3.45 -13.91 2.00
CA ILE A 112 -2.20 -13.51 1.35
C ILE A 112 -1.03 -14.41 1.75
N ALA A 113 -0.97 -14.88 3.00
CA ALA A 113 0.14 -15.72 3.43
C ALA A 113 0.20 -17.06 2.67
N PRO A 114 -0.86 -17.88 2.59
CA PRO A 114 -0.79 -19.14 1.84
C PRO A 114 -0.60 -18.87 0.33
N LEU A 115 -1.20 -17.82 -0.23
CA LEU A 115 -1.00 -17.47 -1.63
C LEU A 115 0.48 -17.18 -1.93
N LEU A 116 1.14 -16.35 -1.13
CA LEU A 116 2.56 -16.02 -1.34
C LEU A 116 3.47 -17.21 -1.07
N LEU A 117 3.13 -18.09 -0.11
CA LEU A 117 3.89 -19.32 0.14
C LEU A 117 3.80 -20.27 -1.06
N ILE A 118 2.61 -20.46 -1.63
CA ILE A 118 2.41 -21.27 -2.85
C ILE A 118 3.17 -20.66 -4.03
N LEU A 119 3.07 -19.34 -4.24
CA LEU A 119 3.80 -18.65 -5.28
C LEU A 119 5.32 -18.76 -5.10
N SER A 120 5.80 -18.70 -3.87
CA SER A 120 7.22 -18.89 -3.54
C SER A 120 7.71 -20.32 -3.81
N ALA A 121 6.88 -21.33 -3.49
CA ALA A 121 7.18 -22.72 -3.76
C ALA A 121 7.18 -23.04 -5.28
N LEU A 122 6.26 -22.43 -6.02
CA LEU A 122 6.14 -22.57 -7.47
C LEU A 122 6.96 -21.54 -8.26
N ALA A 123 7.89 -20.84 -7.62
CA ALA A 123 8.61 -19.72 -8.23
C ALA A 123 9.34 -20.13 -9.53
N GLU A 124 10.09 -21.22 -9.51
CA GLU A 124 10.84 -21.67 -10.69
C GLU A 124 9.94 -22.02 -11.88
N PRO A 125 8.95 -22.92 -11.77
CA PRO A 125 8.05 -23.23 -12.89
C PRO A 125 7.25 -22.00 -13.33
N LEU A 126 6.89 -21.10 -12.42
CA LEU A 126 6.18 -19.88 -12.73
C LEU A 126 7.01 -18.92 -13.58
N PHE A 127 8.28 -18.71 -13.23
CA PHE A 127 9.19 -17.87 -14.00
C PHE A 127 9.53 -18.49 -15.36
N ARG A 128 9.69 -19.79 -15.42
CA ARG A 128 9.91 -20.52 -16.69
C ARG A 128 8.72 -20.41 -17.62
N PHE A 129 7.50 -20.48 -17.10
CA PHE A 129 6.27 -20.40 -17.88
C PHE A 129 5.93 -18.96 -18.34
N LEU A 130 6.02 -17.97 -17.42
CA LEU A 130 5.62 -16.59 -17.72
C LEU A 130 6.70 -15.79 -18.44
N PHE A 131 7.94 -16.13 -18.19
CA PHE A 131 9.08 -15.42 -18.74
C PHE A 131 9.98 -16.38 -19.55
N THR A 132 11.14 -16.36 -19.66
CA THR A 132 12.03 -17.33 -20.29
C THR A 132 13.09 -17.81 -19.29
N GLU A 133 13.85 -18.81 -19.64
CA GLU A 133 14.93 -19.34 -18.77
C GLU A 133 15.91 -18.26 -18.30
N LYS A 134 16.10 -17.20 -19.09
CA LYS A 134 16.92 -16.04 -18.72
C LYS A 134 16.48 -15.40 -17.39
N TRP A 135 15.20 -15.50 -17.04
CA TRP A 135 14.64 -14.87 -15.82
C TRP A 135 14.68 -15.78 -14.59
N LEU A 136 15.19 -16.99 -14.70
CA LEU A 136 15.33 -17.88 -13.53
C LEU A 136 16.23 -17.30 -12.44
N GLN A 137 17.17 -16.41 -12.80
CA GLN A 137 17.98 -15.68 -11.83
C GLN A 137 17.16 -14.75 -10.93
N ALA A 138 15.92 -14.41 -11.30
CA ALA A 138 15.02 -13.63 -10.47
C ALA A 138 14.30 -14.46 -9.39
N VAL A 139 14.31 -15.78 -9.47
CA VAL A 139 13.61 -16.70 -8.54
C VAL A 139 14.02 -16.50 -7.08
N PRO A 140 15.31 -16.44 -6.70
CA PRO A 140 15.70 -16.21 -5.30
C PRO A 140 15.18 -14.88 -4.76
N TYR A 141 15.25 -13.81 -5.57
CA TYR A 141 14.68 -12.50 -5.19
C TYR A 141 13.18 -12.58 -4.97
N PHE A 142 12.46 -13.28 -5.85
CA PHE A 142 11.02 -13.46 -5.75
C PHE A 142 10.63 -14.21 -4.47
N GLN A 143 11.32 -15.29 -4.14
CA GLN A 143 11.08 -16.05 -2.92
C GLN A 143 11.27 -15.21 -1.67
N ILE A 144 12.36 -14.46 -1.55
CA ILE A 144 12.62 -13.55 -0.43
C ILE A 144 11.53 -12.46 -0.35
N LEU A 145 11.16 -11.88 -1.50
CA LEU A 145 10.14 -10.85 -1.57
C LEU A 145 8.74 -11.38 -1.20
N CYS A 146 8.40 -12.63 -1.52
CA CYS A 146 7.16 -13.26 -1.07
C CYS A 146 7.08 -13.32 0.46
N TRP A 147 8.16 -13.73 1.14
CA TRP A 147 8.21 -13.73 2.60
C TRP A 147 7.96 -12.32 3.19
N SER A 148 8.64 -11.32 2.66
CA SER A 148 8.42 -9.93 3.10
C SER A 148 7.01 -9.43 2.78
N GLY A 149 6.42 -9.90 1.69
CA GLY A 149 5.10 -9.53 1.20
C GLY A 149 3.95 -9.93 2.14
N ILE A 150 4.13 -10.97 2.95
CA ILE A 150 3.13 -11.41 3.94
C ILE A 150 2.84 -10.31 4.97
N LEU A 151 3.82 -9.48 5.30
CA LEU A 151 3.67 -8.40 6.28
C LEU A 151 3.10 -7.11 5.66
N HIS A 152 3.06 -7.00 4.34
CA HIS A 152 2.62 -5.80 3.64
C HIS A 152 1.18 -5.36 4.00
N PRO A 153 0.17 -6.24 4.10
CA PRO A 153 -1.19 -5.85 4.46
C PRO A 153 -1.27 -5.20 5.84
N ILE A 154 -0.50 -5.70 6.80
CA ILE A 154 -0.47 -5.17 8.17
C ILE A 154 -0.09 -3.69 8.14
N HIS A 155 0.94 -3.35 7.38
CA HIS A 155 1.39 -1.97 7.25
C HIS A 155 0.35 -1.09 6.54
N ALA A 156 -0.18 -1.53 5.40
CA ALA A 156 -1.13 -0.76 4.60
C ALA A 156 -2.42 -0.44 5.36
N PHE A 157 -2.97 -1.41 6.09
CA PHE A 157 -4.21 -1.23 6.83
C PHE A 157 -4.04 -0.41 8.12
N ASN A 158 -2.90 -0.48 8.79
CA ASN A 158 -2.58 0.42 9.91
C ASN A 158 -2.66 1.89 9.50
N LEU A 159 -2.19 2.21 8.30
CA LEU A 159 -2.27 3.56 7.75
C LEU A 159 -3.71 3.96 7.35
N ASN A 160 -4.53 3.02 6.88
CA ASN A 160 -5.92 3.28 6.50
C ASN A 160 -6.78 3.72 7.69
N ILE A 161 -6.58 3.14 8.88
CA ILE A 161 -7.31 3.56 10.09
C ILE A 161 -7.04 5.01 10.46
N LEU A 162 -5.80 5.49 10.30
CA LEU A 162 -5.48 6.89 10.54
C LEU A 162 -6.20 7.83 9.59
N LYS A 163 -6.40 7.41 8.33
CA LYS A 163 -7.19 8.15 7.34
C LYS A 163 -8.67 8.21 7.73
N VAL A 164 -9.25 7.08 8.14
CA VAL A 164 -10.66 7.00 8.61
C VAL A 164 -10.89 7.91 9.80
N LYS A 165 -9.95 7.96 10.75
CA LYS A 165 -10.02 8.85 11.94
C LYS A 165 -9.65 10.31 11.66
N GLY A 166 -9.36 10.69 10.40
CA GLY A 166 -8.95 12.04 10.04
C GLY A 166 -7.58 12.47 10.58
N ARG A 167 -6.78 11.53 11.13
CA ARG A 167 -5.49 11.81 11.77
C ARG A 167 -4.33 11.79 10.76
N SER A 168 -4.41 12.69 9.77
CA SER A 168 -3.35 12.86 8.77
C SER A 168 -2.01 13.33 9.36
N ASP A 169 -2.05 13.98 10.53
CA ASP A 169 -0.89 14.37 11.32
C ASP A 169 -0.06 13.16 11.76
N LEU A 170 -0.71 12.15 12.33
CA LEU A 170 -0.06 10.91 12.74
C LEU A 170 0.41 10.09 11.54
N PHE A 171 -0.38 10.07 10.47
CA PHE A 171 0.01 9.42 9.22
C PHE A 171 1.35 9.96 8.70
N LEU A 172 1.48 11.30 8.61
CA LEU A 172 2.71 11.95 8.16
C LEU A 172 3.88 11.68 9.11
N LYS A 173 3.68 11.80 10.44
CA LYS A 173 4.73 11.52 11.44
C LYS A 173 5.27 10.09 11.32
N LEU A 174 4.39 9.09 11.20
CA LEU A 174 4.79 7.70 11.04
C LEU A 174 5.60 7.47 9.76
N GLU A 175 5.18 8.10 8.64
CA GLU A 175 5.93 8.00 7.39
C GLU A 175 7.32 8.65 7.51
N ILE A 176 7.44 9.80 8.15
CA ILE A 176 8.74 10.47 8.39
C ILE A 176 9.64 9.57 9.24
N VAL A 177 9.16 9.10 10.40
CA VAL A 177 9.94 8.22 11.30
C VAL A 177 10.42 6.97 10.58
N LYS A 178 9.53 6.30 9.86
CA LYS A 178 9.87 5.11 9.08
C LYS A 178 10.96 5.40 8.04
N LYS A 179 10.85 6.50 7.30
CA LYS A 179 11.84 6.88 6.28
C LYS A 179 13.19 7.26 6.89
N THR A 180 13.18 7.95 8.02
CA THR A 180 14.41 8.27 8.77
C THR A 180 15.12 6.99 9.24
N MET A 181 14.38 6.01 9.77
CA MET A 181 14.97 4.71 10.15
C MET A 181 15.56 3.97 8.95
N ILE A 182 14.88 4.00 7.79
CA ILE A 182 15.40 3.39 6.56
C ILE A 182 16.71 4.05 6.13
N ILE A 183 16.78 5.38 6.18
CA ILE A 183 18.01 6.11 5.86
C ILE A 183 19.13 5.69 6.81
N LEU A 184 18.88 5.66 8.11
CA LEU A 184 19.89 5.23 9.09
C LEU A 184 20.42 3.83 8.80
N VAL A 185 19.55 2.88 8.48
CA VAL A 185 19.96 1.50 8.13
C VAL A 185 20.73 1.43 6.81
N LEU A 186 20.47 2.33 5.86
CA LEU A 186 21.20 2.34 4.57
C LEU A 186 22.59 2.98 4.67
N PHE A 187 22.84 3.82 5.69
CA PHE A 187 24.13 4.48 5.89
C PHE A 187 25.03 3.79 6.92
N VAL A 188 24.55 2.74 7.58
CA VAL A 188 25.32 1.84 8.46
C VAL A 188 25.73 0.59 7.68
#